data_fef0ddda4d89780bf679b7439d50c6e0
#
_entry.id   fef0ddda4d89780bf679b7439d50c6e0
#
_cell.length_a   1.000
_cell.length_b   1.000
_cell.length_c   1.000
_cell.angle_alpha   90.00
_cell.angle_beta   90.00
_cell.angle_gamma   90.00
#
_symmetry.space_group_name_H-M   'P 1'
#
loop_
_entity.id
_entity.type
_entity.pdbx_description
1 polymer ?
#
loop_
_entity_poly.entity_id
_entity_poly.type
_entity_poly.pdbx_seq_one_letter_code
_entity_poly.pdbx_strand_id
1 'polypeptide(L)'
;MHEFELINKYFSKLSSNNKSSLKLNDDVFFDKSKKLVISVDTYVEGIHFINFMYPDLVIKKIIRSSISDLICKGVKPKYYFISGSGNKKSFTKKNLEKISKSLHQEQKKFSINLCGGDTTFSKKLSFTIISLGFSDKIVFRNKAKLNDDIYVTGNLGDSFAGLRVLQKKIHLNKK
;
A
#
# COMPACT_ATOMS: atom_id res chain seq x y z
N MET A 1 -3.03 14.86 17.01
CA MET A 1 -2.28 13.67 17.49
C MET A 1 -1.68 13.01 16.26
N HIS A 2 -0.38 12.83 16.25
CA HIS A 2 0.32 12.15 15.17
C HIS A 2 0.02 10.64 15.22
N GLU A 3 0.08 9.94 14.08
CA GLU A 3 -0.23 8.50 13.99
C GLU A 3 0.55 7.67 15.01
N PHE A 4 1.87 7.88 15.11
CA PHE A 4 2.71 7.16 16.09
C PHE A 4 2.32 7.43 17.55
N GLU A 5 1.90 8.64 17.89
CA GLU A 5 1.40 8.97 19.23
C GLU A 5 0.11 8.23 19.54
N LEU A 6 -0.79 8.16 18.54
CA LEU A 6 -2.05 7.43 18.63
C LEU A 6 -1.79 5.93 18.85
N ILE A 7 -0.92 5.32 18.04
CA ILE A 7 -0.55 3.91 18.16
C ILE A 7 0.06 3.63 19.54
N ASN A 8 1.03 4.42 19.95
CA ASN A 8 1.72 4.22 21.23
C ASN A 8 0.77 4.38 22.42
N LYS A 9 -0.11 5.37 22.39
CA LYS A 9 -1.01 5.68 23.52
C LYS A 9 -2.13 4.66 23.67
N TYR A 10 -2.73 4.21 22.57
CA TYR A 10 -3.98 3.44 22.60
C TYR A 10 -3.83 1.98 22.20
N PHE A 11 -2.90 1.63 21.33
CA PHE A 11 -2.84 0.29 20.73
C PHE A 11 -1.61 -0.53 21.11
N SER A 12 -0.47 0.07 21.45
CA SER A 12 0.77 -0.67 21.72
C SER A 12 0.63 -1.71 22.83
N LYS A 13 -0.17 -1.42 23.88
CA LYS A 13 -0.42 -2.35 24.99
C LYS A 13 -1.20 -3.59 24.56
N LEU A 14 -2.08 -3.48 23.55
CA LEU A 14 -2.86 -4.60 23.03
C LEU A 14 -1.99 -5.64 22.30
N SER A 15 -0.85 -5.21 21.78
CA SER A 15 0.09 -6.06 21.04
C SER A 15 1.28 -6.53 21.89
N SER A 16 1.35 -6.18 23.17
CA SER A 16 2.53 -6.42 24.03
C SER A 16 2.97 -7.88 24.11
N ASN A 17 2.03 -8.81 24.09
CA ASN A 17 2.28 -10.26 24.15
C ASN A 17 2.47 -10.91 22.78
N ASN A 18 2.35 -10.15 21.69
CA ASN A 18 2.50 -10.66 20.34
C ASN A 18 3.81 -10.18 19.70
N LYS A 19 4.85 -11.01 19.76
CA LYS A 19 6.16 -10.71 19.15
C LYS A 19 6.08 -10.47 17.64
N SER A 20 5.14 -11.11 16.97
CA SER A 20 4.95 -11.01 15.52
C SER A 20 4.40 -9.65 15.06
N SER A 21 3.78 -8.89 15.96
CA SER A 21 3.30 -7.52 15.69
C SER A 21 4.41 -6.48 15.62
N LEU A 22 5.65 -6.85 15.94
CA LEU A 22 6.83 -5.96 15.97
C LEU A 22 6.60 -4.69 16.82
N LYS A 23 5.78 -4.82 17.88
CA LYS A 23 5.33 -3.72 18.77
C LYS A 23 4.56 -2.61 18.04
N LEU A 24 3.98 -2.89 16.88
CA LEU A 24 3.34 -1.93 15.98
C LEU A 24 4.29 -0.78 15.53
N ASN A 25 5.57 -1.03 15.47
CA ASN A 25 6.61 -0.06 15.07
C ASN A 25 7.23 -0.38 13.70
N ASP A 26 6.60 -1.25 12.94
CA ASP A 26 7.00 -1.62 11.58
C ASP A 26 5.77 -1.67 10.67
N ASP A 27 5.98 -1.63 9.36
CA ASP A 27 4.91 -1.59 8.36
C ASP A 27 4.30 -2.96 8.09
N VAL A 28 4.85 -4.01 8.73
CA VAL A 28 4.41 -5.39 8.53
C VAL A 28 4.23 -6.14 9.85
N PHE A 29 3.32 -7.11 9.82
CA PHE A 29 3.28 -8.23 10.76
C PHE A 29 4.23 -9.32 10.26
N PHE A 30 5.01 -9.93 11.15
CA PHE A 30 5.94 -11.01 10.81
C PHE A 30 5.85 -12.19 11.78
N ASP A 31 5.17 -13.26 11.37
CA ASP A 31 5.19 -14.54 12.08
C ASP A 31 6.35 -15.41 11.57
N LYS A 32 7.46 -15.41 12.33
CA LYS A 32 8.65 -16.18 11.98
C LYS A 32 8.38 -17.69 11.93
N SER A 33 7.52 -18.22 12.80
CA SER A 33 7.23 -19.66 12.88
C SER A 33 6.49 -20.14 11.62
N LYS A 34 5.59 -19.31 11.10
CA LYS A 34 4.84 -19.58 9.87
C LYS A 34 5.48 -18.97 8.63
N LYS A 35 6.61 -18.28 8.80
CA LYS A 35 7.30 -17.53 7.73
C LYS A 35 6.40 -16.48 7.07
N LEU A 36 5.33 -16.05 7.72
CA LEU A 36 4.27 -15.22 7.16
C LEU A 36 4.55 -13.75 7.41
N VAL A 37 4.45 -12.95 6.36
CA VAL A 37 4.57 -11.48 6.39
C VAL A 37 3.31 -10.87 5.81
N ILE A 38 2.71 -9.91 6.53
CA ILE A 38 1.46 -9.25 6.13
C ILE A 38 1.62 -7.74 6.28
N SER A 39 1.16 -6.98 5.28
CA SER A 39 0.95 -5.53 5.36
C SER A 39 -0.51 -5.20 5.11
N VAL A 40 -1.01 -4.12 5.69
CA VAL A 40 -2.38 -3.62 5.54
C VAL A 40 -2.37 -2.12 5.35
N ASP A 41 -2.88 -1.65 4.20
CA ASP A 41 -2.97 -0.24 3.87
C ASP A 41 -4.36 0.16 3.42
N THR A 42 -4.78 1.37 3.80
CA THR A 42 -6.03 1.98 3.34
C THR A 42 -5.77 3.24 2.54
N TYR A 43 -6.40 3.32 1.38
CA TYR A 43 -6.28 4.42 0.42
C TYR A 43 -7.62 5.12 0.25
N VAL A 44 -7.65 6.44 0.48
CA VAL A 44 -8.87 7.25 0.49
C VAL A 44 -8.78 8.32 -0.59
N GLU A 45 -9.86 8.49 -1.36
CA GLU A 45 -9.99 9.55 -2.36
C GLU A 45 -9.84 10.95 -1.74
N GLY A 46 -9.11 11.82 -2.42
CA GLY A 46 -8.79 13.17 -1.95
C GLY A 46 -7.63 13.24 -0.95
N ILE A 47 -7.14 12.08 -0.46
CA ILE A 47 -6.00 11.98 0.47
C ILE A 47 -4.84 11.25 -0.21
N HIS A 48 -5.04 9.99 -0.60
CA HIS A 48 -3.98 9.13 -1.17
C HIS A 48 -3.99 9.15 -2.70
N PHE A 49 -5.10 9.49 -3.33
CA PHE A 49 -5.25 9.77 -4.75
C PHE A 49 -6.26 10.93 -4.95
N ILE A 50 -6.04 11.74 -5.98
CA ILE A 50 -6.78 13.02 -6.16
C ILE A 50 -8.27 12.76 -6.40
N ASN A 51 -8.58 11.87 -7.37
CA ASN A 51 -9.94 11.49 -7.76
C ASN A 51 -9.92 10.14 -8.48
N PHE A 52 -11.10 9.64 -8.84
CA PHE A 52 -11.26 8.35 -9.50
C PHE A 52 -11.57 8.45 -11.01
N MET A 53 -11.12 9.51 -11.67
CA MET A 53 -11.31 9.71 -13.12
C MET A 53 -10.60 8.62 -13.95
N TYR A 54 -9.46 8.14 -13.48
CA TYR A 54 -8.65 7.08 -14.08
C TYR A 54 -8.53 5.89 -13.14
N PRO A 55 -9.59 5.04 -13.04
CA PRO A 55 -9.61 3.92 -12.09
C PRO A 55 -8.42 2.97 -12.22
N ASP A 56 -8.01 2.71 -13.45
CA ASP A 56 -6.87 1.84 -13.78
C ASP A 56 -5.55 2.36 -13.18
N LEU A 57 -5.30 3.67 -13.24
CA LEU A 57 -4.10 4.28 -12.66
C LEU A 57 -4.16 4.28 -11.13
N VAL A 58 -5.33 4.54 -10.54
CA VAL A 58 -5.53 4.46 -9.09
C VAL A 58 -5.25 3.05 -8.59
N ILE A 59 -5.81 2.03 -9.23
CA ILE A 59 -5.58 0.63 -8.86
C ILE A 59 -4.10 0.26 -8.97
N LYS A 60 -3.42 0.64 -10.05
CA LYS A 60 -1.96 0.43 -10.18
C LYS A 60 -1.19 1.07 -9.02
N LYS A 61 -1.54 2.31 -8.69
CA LYS A 61 -0.89 3.02 -7.58
C LYS A 61 -1.07 2.29 -6.25
N ILE A 62 -2.31 1.96 -5.87
CA ILE A 62 -2.60 1.38 -4.55
C ILE A 62 -2.01 -0.03 -4.39
N ILE A 63 -2.06 -0.86 -5.44
CA ILE A 63 -1.44 -2.19 -5.41
C ILE A 63 0.08 -2.05 -5.24
N ARG A 64 0.74 -1.21 -6.04
CA ARG A 64 2.20 -1.03 -5.97
C ARG A 64 2.65 -0.43 -4.66
N SER A 65 1.90 0.51 -4.11
CA SER A 65 2.18 1.09 -2.80
C SER A 65 2.07 0.03 -1.70
N SER A 66 0.99 -0.75 -1.68
CA SER A 66 0.80 -1.78 -0.66
C SER A 66 1.85 -2.90 -0.72
N ILE A 67 2.19 -3.41 -1.91
CA ILE A 67 3.24 -4.45 -2.02
C ILE A 67 4.65 -3.92 -1.73
N SER A 68 4.86 -2.58 -1.78
CA SER A 68 6.17 -2.00 -1.48
C SER A 68 6.62 -2.28 -0.05
N ASP A 69 5.68 -2.37 0.90
CA ASP A 69 5.99 -2.69 2.29
C ASP A 69 6.60 -4.08 2.46
N LEU A 70 6.14 -5.06 1.69
CA LEU A 70 6.75 -6.38 1.68
C LEU A 70 8.12 -6.35 0.96
N ILE A 71 8.19 -5.66 -0.18
CA ILE A 71 9.41 -5.60 -1.00
C ILE A 71 10.56 -4.95 -0.22
N CYS A 72 10.31 -3.85 0.50
CA CYS A 72 11.34 -3.20 1.32
C CYS A 72 11.81 -4.06 2.51
N LYS A 73 11.04 -5.08 2.89
CA LYS A 73 11.44 -6.11 3.87
C LYS A 73 12.22 -7.27 3.26
N GLY A 74 12.47 -7.23 1.94
CA GLY A 74 13.09 -8.35 1.21
C GLY A 74 12.15 -9.53 0.99
N VAL A 75 10.84 -9.30 1.06
CA VAL A 75 9.80 -10.31 0.92
C VAL A 75 9.13 -10.20 -0.44
N LYS A 76 9.06 -11.31 -1.19
CA LYS A 76 8.30 -11.35 -2.43
C LYS A 76 6.80 -11.44 -2.13
N PRO A 77 5.98 -10.44 -2.54
CA PRO A 77 4.53 -10.53 -2.42
C PRO A 77 3.99 -11.74 -3.18
N LYS A 78 2.98 -12.41 -2.64
CA LYS A 78 2.39 -13.60 -3.26
C LYS A 78 0.87 -13.52 -3.37
N TYR A 79 0.21 -13.06 -2.32
CA TYR A 79 -1.24 -12.95 -2.24
C TYR A 79 -1.66 -11.55 -1.84
N TYR A 80 -2.86 -11.16 -2.25
CA TYR A 80 -3.49 -9.95 -1.74
C TYR A 80 -5.00 -10.09 -1.63
N PHE A 81 -5.59 -9.31 -0.73
CA PHE A 81 -7.01 -9.06 -0.61
C PHE A 81 -7.28 -7.59 -0.88
N ILE A 82 -8.46 -7.30 -1.44
CA ILE A 82 -8.87 -5.92 -1.71
C ILE A 82 -10.30 -5.69 -1.22
N SER A 83 -10.47 -4.75 -0.29
CA SER A 83 -11.79 -4.23 0.08
C SER A 83 -12.00 -2.87 -0.55
N GLY A 84 -13.18 -2.66 -1.15
CA GLY A 84 -13.58 -1.39 -1.75
C GLY A 84 -14.83 -0.84 -1.07
N SER A 85 -14.77 0.43 -0.65
CA SER A 85 -15.93 1.15 -0.13
C SER A 85 -16.15 2.41 -0.96
N GLY A 86 -17.36 2.59 -1.52
CA GLY A 86 -17.64 3.70 -2.42
C GLY A 86 -19.12 3.83 -2.77
N ASN A 87 -19.45 4.66 -3.73
CA ASN A 87 -20.82 4.90 -4.16
C ASN A 87 -21.09 4.36 -5.58
N LYS A 88 -22.36 4.42 -6.03
CA LYS A 88 -22.76 3.97 -7.36
C LYS A 88 -21.99 4.65 -8.51
N LYS A 89 -21.50 5.88 -8.34
CA LYS A 89 -20.70 6.58 -9.36
C LYS A 89 -19.29 6.02 -9.43
N SER A 90 -18.74 5.57 -8.32
CA SER A 90 -17.41 4.93 -8.25
C SER A 90 -17.43 3.52 -8.85
N PHE A 91 -18.48 2.73 -8.56
CA PHE A 91 -18.61 1.32 -8.96
C PHE A 91 -19.56 1.12 -10.16
N THR A 92 -19.43 1.95 -11.18
CA THR A 92 -20.12 1.72 -12.46
C THR A 92 -19.53 0.50 -13.18
N LYS A 93 -20.29 -0.14 -14.07
CA LYS A 93 -19.81 -1.25 -14.91
C LYS A 93 -18.48 -0.90 -15.59
N LYS A 94 -18.41 0.27 -16.24
CA LYS A 94 -17.19 0.78 -16.91
C LYS A 94 -15.98 0.90 -15.98
N ASN A 95 -16.19 1.39 -14.75
CA ASN A 95 -15.10 1.50 -13.78
C ASN A 95 -14.66 0.13 -13.27
N LEU A 96 -15.60 -0.78 -13.00
CA LEU A 96 -15.30 -2.15 -12.58
C LEU A 96 -14.52 -2.93 -13.64
N GLU A 97 -14.83 -2.76 -14.92
CA GLU A 97 -14.06 -3.33 -16.04
C GLU A 97 -12.61 -2.80 -16.05
N LYS A 98 -12.42 -1.49 -15.86
CA LYS A 98 -11.08 -0.89 -15.76
C LYS A 98 -10.31 -1.37 -14.53
N ILE A 99 -10.98 -1.46 -13.37
CA ILE A 99 -10.41 -2.02 -12.13
C ILE A 99 -9.93 -3.45 -12.38
N SER A 100 -10.81 -4.32 -12.88
CA SER A 100 -10.52 -5.73 -13.16
C SER A 100 -9.33 -5.88 -14.12
N LYS A 101 -9.33 -5.14 -15.23
CA LYS A 101 -8.21 -5.15 -16.19
C LYS A 101 -6.90 -4.71 -15.55
N SER A 102 -6.94 -3.68 -14.72
CA SER A 102 -5.74 -3.18 -14.03
C SER A 102 -5.21 -4.19 -13.01
N LEU A 103 -6.09 -4.77 -12.18
CA LEU A 103 -5.72 -5.83 -11.25
C LEU A 103 -5.06 -7.01 -11.98
N HIS A 104 -5.63 -7.45 -13.10
CA HIS A 104 -5.05 -8.53 -13.91
C HIS A 104 -3.63 -8.19 -14.43
N GLN A 105 -3.40 -6.93 -14.87
CA GLN A 105 -2.08 -6.48 -15.30
C GLN A 105 -1.06 -6.48 -14.16
N GLU A 106 -1.45 -6.00 -12.96
CA GLU A 106 -0.56 -5.98 -11.79
C GLU A 106 -0.30 -7.40 -11.26
N GLN A 107 -1.29 -8.30 -11.29
CA GLN A 107 -1.10 -9.73 -10.98
C GLN A 107 -0.03 -10.37 -11.86
N LYS A 108 -0.10 -10.16 -13.18
CA LYS A 108 0.93 -10.66 -14.11
C LYS A 108 2.30 -10.04 -13.83
N LYS A 109 2.34 -8.71 -13.65
CA LYS A 109 3.60 -7.97 -13.49
C LYS A 109 4.37 -8.39 -12.25
N PHE A 110 3.69 -8.58 -11.12
CA PHE A 110 4.30 -8.85 -9.82
C PHE A 110 4.17 -10.31 -9.38
N SER A 111 3.54 -11.17 -10.19
CA SER A 111 3.27 -12.58 -9.87
C SER A 111 2.52 -12.73 -8.54
N ILE A 112 1.52 -11.89 -8.33
CA ILE A 112 0.64 -11.88 -7.15
C ILE A 112 -0.76 -12.36 -7.52
N ASN A 113 -1.51 -12.90 -6.54
CA ASN A 113 -2.85 -13.41 -6.76
C ASN A 113 -3.86 -12.76 -5.83
N LEU A 114 -5.00 -12.36 -6.40
CA LEU A 114 -6.17 -11.93 -5.62
C LEU A 114 -6.79 -13.14 -4.92
N CYS A 115 -6.96 -13.06 -3.60
CA CYS A 115 -7.48 -14.15 -2.77
C CYS A 115 -8.85 -13.86 -2.15
N GLY A 116 -9.34 -12.64 -2.29
CA GLY A 116 -10.65 -12.25 -1.78
C GLY A 116 -10.73 -10.76 -1.49
N GLY A 117 -11.77 -10.36 -0.80
CA GLY A 117 -12.01 -8.97 -0.44
C GLY A 117 -13.45 -8.74 -0.05
N ASP A 118 -13.83 -7.48 0.01
CA ASP A 118 -15.18 -7.06 0.34
C ASP A 118 -15.57 -5.82 -0.45
N THR A 119 -16.88 -5.59 -0.61
CA THR A 119 -17.40 -4.39 -1.27
C THR A 119 -18.56 -3.82 -0.49
N THR A 120 -18.41 -2.59 -0.04
CA THR A 120 -19.45 -1.87 0.71
C THR A 120 -19.79 -0.54 0.06
N PHE A 121 -20.95 0.01 0.42
CA PHE A 121 -21.37 1.31 -0.09
C PHE A 121 -21.14 2.41 0.94
N SER A 122 -20.47 3.50 0.50
CA SER A 122 -20.22 4.68 1.30
C SER A 122 -20.21 5.94 0.45
N LYS A 123 -20.27 7.09 1.10
CA LYS A 123 -20.17 8.39 0.39
C LYS A 123 -18.78 8.63 -0.19
N LYS A 124 -17.72 8.18 0.49
CA LYS A 124 -16.31 8.42 0.15
C LYS A 124 -15.67 7.15 -0.38
N LEU A 125 -14.98 7.25 -1.51
CA LEU A 125 -14.29 6.10 -2.09
C LEU A 125 -13.01 5.80 -1.30
N SER A 126 -12.86 4.54 -0.90
CA SER A 126 -11.63 4.03 -0.30
C SER A 126 -11.39 2.58 -0.71
N PHE A 127 -10.13 2.18 -0.64
CA PHE A 127 -9.70 0.81 -0.85
C PHE A 127 -8.77 0.40 0.28
N THR A 128 -8.96 -0.79 0.82
CA THR A 128 -8.01 -1.41 1.75
C THR A 128 -7.38 -2.61 1.06
N ILE A 129 -6.06 -2.66 1.07
CA ILE A 129 -5.28 -3.76 0.52
C ILE A 129 -4.59 -4.48 1.67
N ILE A 130 -4.72 -5.81 1.69
CA ILE A 130 -3.92 -6.68 2.56
C ILE A 130 -2.98 -7.45 1.65
N SER A 131 -1.68 -7.27 1.82
CA SER A 131 -0.63 -7.95 1.04
C SER A 131 0.08 -8.99 1.87
N LEU A 132 0.32 -10.17 1.30
CA LEU A 132 0.95 -11.29 1.98
C LEU A 132 2.12 -11.85 1.18
N GLY A 133 3.15 -12.23 1.92
CA GLY A 133 4.31 -12.96 1.39
C GLY A 133 4.89 -13.90 2.45
N PHE A 134 5.91 -14.65 2.08
CA PHE A 134 6.55 -15.63 2.96
C PHE A 134 8.06 -15.44 2.96
N SER A 135 8.66 -15.45 4.16
CA SER A 135 10.11 -15.37 4.34
C SER A 135 10.52 -15.90 5.71
N ASP A 136 11.70 -16.49 5.79
CA ASP A 136 12.34 -16.89 7.06
C ASP A 136 12.87 -15.67 7.84
N LYS A 137 13.11 -14.56 7.14
CA LYS A 137 13.69 -13.33 7.71
C LYS A 137 13.16 -12.11 6.99
N ILE A 138 13.17 -10.97 7.68
CA ILE A 138 12.83 -9.66 7.11
C ILE A 138 13.93 -8.65 7.41
N VAL A 139 13.96 -7.58 6.63
CA VAL A 139 14.77 -6.39 6.91
C VAL A 139 13.98 -5.47 7.82
N PHE A 140 14.53 -5.16 9.00
CA PHE A 140 13.93 -4.22 9.94
C PHE A 140 14.37 -2.79 9.63
N ARG A 141 13.44 -1.83 9.65
CA ARG A 141 13.71 -0.42 9.35
C ARG A 141 14.61 0.29 10.38
N ASN A 142 14.79 -0.30 11.56
CA ASN A 142 15.57 0.26 12.66
C ASN A 142 16.94 -0.41 12.85
N LYS A 143 17.50 -1.04 11.81
CA LYS A 143 18.78 -1.77 11.88
C LYS A 143 19.93 -1.09 11.14
N ALA A 144 19.70 0.09 10.58
CA ALA A 144 20.78 0.90 10.01
C ALA A 144 21.83 1.25 11.07
N LYS A 145 23.09 1.22 10.69
CA LYS A 145 24.24 1.47 11.54
C LYS A 145 24.96 2.75 11.08
N LEU A 146 25.80 3.30 11.96
CA LEU A 146 26.70 4.37 11.57
C LEU A 146 27.63 3.86 10.46
N ASN A 147 27.84 4.69 9.44
CA ASN A 147 28.60 4.42 8.21
C ASN A 147 27.94 3.43 7.22
N ASP A 148 26.68 3.09 7.38
CA ASP A 148 25.93 2.43 6.30
C ASP A 148 25.70 3.39 5.12
N ASP A 149 25.85 2.90 3.89
CA ASP A 149 25.52 3.65 2.68
C ASP A 149 24.02 3.77 2.49
N ILE A 150 23.56 4.94 2.01
CA ILE A 150 22.17 5.20 1.71
C ILE A 150 21.94 5.12 0.20
N TYR A 151 21.12 4.19 -0.23
CA TYR A 151 20.72 4.01 -1.62
C TYR A 151 19.26 4.40 -1.82
N VAL A 152 18.98 5.04 -2.97
CA VAL A 152 17.62 5.38 -3.38
C VAL A 152 17.35 4.84 -4.79
N THR A 153 16.15 4.34 -5.03
CA THR A 153 15.71 3.90 -6.36
C THR A 153 14.99 5.03 -7.09
N GLY A 154 15.39 5.32 -8.33
CA GLY A 154 14.84 6.42 -9.12
C GLY A 154 15.41 7.79 -8.75
N ASN A 155 14.72 8.84 -9.15
CA ASN A 155 15.14 10.22 -8.90
C ASN A 155 14.34 10.82 -7.74
N LEU A 156 15.04 11.52 -6.86
CA LEU A 156 14.40 12.27 -5.78
C LEU A 156 13.57 13.41 -6.35
N GLY A 157 12.31 13.52 -5.88
CA GLY A 157 11.41 14.60 -6.26
C GLY A 157 10.46 14.30 -7.42
N ASP A 158 10.71 13.30 -8.28
CA ASP A 158 9.86 12.99 -9.46
C ASP A 158 8.40 12.75 -9.07
N SER A 159 8.15 11.98 -8.03
CA SER A 159 6.78 11.71 -7.54
C SER A 159 6.08 12.98 -7.07
N PHE A 160 6.80 13.87 -6.39
CA PHE A 160 6.26 15.14 -5.93
C PHE A 160 5.98 16.07 -7.11
N ALA A 161 6.91 16.19 -8.06
CA ALA A 161 6.73 16.99 -9.28
C ALA A 161 5.52 16.49 -10.07
N GLY A 162 5.39 15.17 -10.28
CA GLY A 162 4.23 14.57 -10.94
C GLY A 162 2.91 14.87 -10.24
N LEU A 163 2.87 14.81 -8.91
CA LEU A 163 1.69 15.19 -8.14
C LEU A 163 1.33 16.68 -8.35
N ARG A 164 2.32 17.59 -8.35
CA ARG A 164 2.08 19.03 -8.56
C ARG A 164 1.55 19.33 -9.96
N VAL A 165 2.01 18.61 -10.98
CA VAL A 165 1.47 18.68 -12.36
C VAL A 165 0.01 18.22 -12.39
N LEU A 166 -0.32 17.07 -11.78
CA LEU A 166 -1.69 16.57 -11.70
C LEU A 166 -2.63 17.54 -10.96
N GLN A 167 -2.10 18.25 -9.97
CA GLN A 167 -2.82 19.30 -9.24
C GLN A 167 -2.89 20.63 -9.99
N LYS A 168 -2.33 20.72 -11.20
CA LYS A 168 -2.22 21.95 -12.02
C LYS A 168 -1.47 23.10 -11.31
N LYS A 169 -0.54 22.76 -10.41
CA LYS A 169 0.26 23.74 -9.64
C LYS A 169 1.59 24.07 -10.28
N ILE A 170 2.07 23.23 -11.18
CA ILE A 170 3.25 23.47 -12.01
C ILE A 170 3.03 22.87 -13.41
N HIS A 171 3.75 23.40 -14.40
CA HIS A 171 3.84 22.86 -15.74
C HIS A 171 5.26 22.38 -16.00
N LEU A 172 5.42 21.22 -16.62
CA LEU A 172 6.71 20.73 -17.10
C LEU A 172 6.79 20.99 -18.61
N ASN A 173 7.85 21.68 -19.03
CA ASN A 173 8.12 21.83 -20.46
C ASN A 173 8.55 20.48 -21.02
N LYS A 174 7.99 20.10 -22.18
CA LYS A 174 8.55 18.98 -22.96
C LYS A 174 9.96 19.41 -23.40
N LYS A 175 10.97 18.65 -23.02
CA LYS A 175 12.28 18.68 -23.67
C LYS A 175 12.20 17.95 -24.99
#